data_0629d1c7eacbd86abd37e3adc38a17a1
#
_entry.id   0629d1c7eacbd86abd37e3adc38a17a1
#
_cell.length_a   1.000
_cell.length_b   1.000
_cell.length_c   1.000
_cell.angle_alpha   90.00
_cell.angle_beta   90.00
_cell.angle_gamma   90.00
#
_symmetry.space_group_name_H-M   'P 1'
#
loop_
_entity.id
_entity.type
_entity.pdbx_description
1 polymer ?
#
loop_
_entity_poly.entity_id
_entity_poly.type
_entity_poly.pdbx_seq_one_letter_code
_entity_poly.pdbx_strand_id
1 'polypeptide(L)'
;MKKVVLMFAVGFLFTACGLYNNYEKTVQEPEGVFGASQDITSAMSESSIAEMSWREFFTDPLLQQLIEQALANNTDLNSARINVEKSQIALRTKKLAFLPSLYFSPQGSISSFDGAKATKSYSIPLDVSWDVDVFGSLRNKKRAAQAALLQAQMTEESTRSNLIGTLAQQYFYLQLLDRELEILISTDSLWKASLDTQQALYENGQAYSTAVNQQESSWLDVKLQIVAIKRAIRSTENEICSLLCITPQHIERSKWYAENTYHSSADKRLFEEKYMNVGVPAMMLERRPDIRLANFYIEEAFYNVQAARAAFFPSITLTGEAGWTNNGGLVDPGKLLLQLVGQLSQPIFARGQINANYKTAQLTEENLKKKYVQAVVDAGNQVNEAIADCRAARENHDYYHRQVEVLHEAYVGTHELMDNGKAAYLEVLTAQESLLNAQLNEASNMYNGAQALISLYVALGGGTK
;
A
#
# COMPACT_ATOMS: atom_id res chain seq x y z
N MET A 1 -2.84 -54.08 34.20
CA MET A 1 -3.41 -52.78 33.80
C MET A 1 -2.41 -51.62 33.93
N LYS A 2 -1.73 -51.37 35.06
CA LYS A 2 -0.78 -50.23 35.20
C LYS A 2 0.37 -50.21 34.16
N LYS A 3 0.93 -51.38 33.80
CA LYS A 3 2.02 -51.48 32.80
C LYS A 3 1.56 -51.22 31.35
N VAL A 4 0.29 -51.54 31.01
CA VAL A 4 -0.29 -51.30 29.70
C VAL A 4 -0.61 -49.79 29.52
N VAL A 5 -1.11 -49.15 30.57
CA VAL A 5 -1.35 -47.70 30.59
C VAL A 5 -0.03 -46.92 30.47
N LEU A 6 1.03 -47.38 31.12
CA LEU A 6 2.36 -46.78 31.04
C LEU A 6 2.95 -46.93 29.62
N MET A 7 2.74 -48.10 28.99
CA MET A 7 3.24 -48.38 27.63
C MET A 7 2.49 -47.52 26.56
N PHE A 8 1.20 -47.30 26.74
CA PHE A 8 0.43 -46.34 25.92
C PHE A 8 0.86 -44.87 26.14
N ALA A 9 1.13 -44.48 27.39
CA ALA A 9 1.61 -43.13 27.70
C ALA A 9 3.00 -42.85 27.11
N VAL A 10 3.91 -43.83 27.12
CA VAL A 10 5.26 -43.73 26.52
C VAL A 10 5.19 -43.73 24.99
N GLY A 11 4.28 -44.52 24.37
CA GLY A 11 4.05 -44.52 22.92
C GLY A 11 3.56 -43.17 22.41
N PHE A 12 2.73 -42.43 23.16
CA PHE A 12 2.26 -41.09 22.82
C PHE A 12 3.35 -40.01 22.87
N LEU A 13 4.40 -40.19 23.68
CA LEU A 13 5.50 -39.23 23.79
C LEU A 13 6.43 -39.22 22.55
N PHE A 14 6.53 -40.32 21.82
CA PHE A 14 7.37 -40.42 20.62
C PHE A 14 6.72 -39.88 19.33
N THR A 15 5.40 -39.69 19.28
CA THR A 15 4.70 -39.11 18.11
C THR A 15 4.63 -37.59 18.15
N ALA A 16 5.09 -36.94 19.21
CA ALA A 16 4.99 -35.47 19.38
C ALA A 16 5.99 -34.68 18.52
N CYS A 17 7.06 -35.28 18.00
CA CYS A 17 8.09 -34.55 17.25
C CYS A 17 7.61 -33.92 15.93
N GLY A 18 6.53 -34.39 15.30
CA GLY A 18 5.98 -33.82 14.06
C GLY A 18 4.91 -32.75 14.26
N LEU A 19 4.53 -32.41 15.50
CA LEU A 19 3.46 -31.45 15.83
C LEU A 19 3.96 -30.00 16.06
N TYR A 20 5.27 -29.81 16.14
CA TYR A 20 5.90 -28.55 16.53
C TYR A 20 6.77 -27.95 15.42
N ASN A 21 6.36 -28.09 14.17
CA ASN A 21 7.11 -27.53 13.05
C ASN A 21 7.09 -25.99 13.09
N ASN A 22 8.25 -25.41 12.84
CA ASN A 22 8.37 -23.97 12.57
C ASN A 22 8.08 -23.74 11.09
N TYR A 23 7.57 -22.56 10.77
CA TYR A 23 7.45 -22.13 9.39
C TYR A 23 8.84 -21.90 8.80
N GLU A 24 9.06 -22.47 7.63
CA GLU A 24 10.23 -22.20 6.79
C GLU A 24 9.70 -21.75 5.42
N LYS A 25 10.30 -20.72 4.84
CA LYS A 25 9.92 -20.23 3.51
C LYS A 25 10.24 -21.29 2.46
N THR A 26 9.21 -22.02 2.04
CA THR A 26 9.34 -23.12 1.08
C THR A 26 8.97 -22.75 -0.35
N VAL A 27 8.42 -21.54 -0.57
CA VAL A 27 8.01 -21.09 -1.89
C VAL A 27 9.25 -20.63 -2.65
N GLN A 28 9.54 -21.29 -3.77
CA GLN A 28 10.60 -20.85 -4.69
C GLN A 28 10.13 -19.62 -5.43
N GLU A 29 10.99 -18.63 -5.48
CA GLU A 29 10.76 -17.44 -6.30
C GLU A 29 10.92 -17.80 -7.77
N PRO A 30 10.07 -17.27 -8.67
CA PRO A 30 10.20 -17.52 -10.10
C PRO A 30 11.55 -16.99 -10.61
N GLU A 31 12.21 -17.76 -11.44
CA GLU A 31 13.44 -17.31 -12.12
C GLU A 31 13.11 -16.25 -13.18
N GLY A 32 13.99 -15.27 -13.38
CA GLY A 32 13.85 -14.28 -14.44
C GLY A 32 12.75 -13.23 -14.22
N VAL A 33 12.33 -12.98 -12.98
CA VAL A 33 11.28 -12.00 -12.62
C VAL A 33 11.54 -10.59 -13.19
N PHE A 34 12.81 -10.24 -13.42
CA PHE A 34 13.23 -8.94 -13.97
C PHE A 34 13.53 -8.97 -15.48
N GLY A 35 13.09 -10.02 -16.19
CA GLY A 35 13.29 -10.18 -17.62
C GLY A 35 14.74 -10.54 -17.99
N ALA A 36 15.01 -10.66 -19.32
CA ALA A 36 16.31 -11.05 -19.86
C ALA A 36 17.35 -9.91 -19.89
N SER A 37 17.09 -8.78 -19.25
CA SER A 37 18.04 -7.65 -19.22
C SER A 37 19.26 -8.02 -18.38
N GLN A 38 20.27 -8.57 -19.03
CA GLN A 38 21.56 -8.94 -18.42
C GLN A 38 22.29 -7.74 -17.76
N ASP A 39 21.88 -6.52 -18.07
CA ASP A 39 22.43 -5.28 -17.52
C ASP A 39 22.07 -5.01 -16.07
N ILE A 40 21.08 -5.76 -15.52
CA ILE A 40 20.57 -5.57 -14.16
C ILE A 40 21.45 -6.25 -13.11
N THR A 41 22.25 -7.25 -13.48
CA THR A 41 23.00 -8.09 -12.54
C THR A 41 24.37 -7.56 -12.14
N SER A 42 24.91 -6.54 -12.79
CA SER A 42 26.34 -6.18 -12.62
C SER A 42 26.62 -4.87 -11.87
N ALA A 43 25.62 -4.06 -11.52
CA ALA A 43 25.84 -2.80 -10.84
C ALA A 43 25.16 -2.76 -9.44
N MET A 44 25.74 -3.43 -8.47
CA MET A 44 25.56 -3.07 -7.06
C MET A 44 26.29 -1.73 -6.84
N SER A 45 25.58 -0.62 -7.09
CA SER A 45 26.07 0.70 -6.73
C SER A 45 25.85 0.92 -5.23
N GLU A 46 26.86 1.44 -4.55
CA GLU A 46 26.78 1.83 -3.12
C GLU A 46 25.71 2.89 -2.82
N SER A 47 25.00 3.40 -3.82
CA SER A 47 23.96 4.43 -3.73
C SER A 47 22.66 4.01 -4.43
N SER A 48 22.07 2.88 -4.06
CA SER A 48 20.75 2.49 -4.56
C SER A 48 19.68 3.47 -4.07
N ILE A 49 18.79 3.92 -4.98
CA ILE A 49 17.61 4.72 -4.65
C ILE A 49 16.77 4.05 -3.54
N ALA A 50 16.72 2.72 -3.53
CA ALA A 50 15.98 1.93 -2.54
C ALA A 50 16.48 2.11 -1.10
N GLU A 51 17.72 2.56 -0.88
CA GLU A 51 18.31 2.77 0.44
C GLU A 51 18.13 4.18 0.97
N MET A 52 17.80 5.11 0.07
CA MET A 52 17.58 6.51 0.44
C MET A 52 16.30 6.67 1.26
N SER A 53 16.40 7.42 2.35
CA SER A 53 15.19 7.87 3.05
C SER A 53 14.38 8.80 2.12
N TRP A 54 13.08 8.91 2.36
CA TRP A 54 12.26 9.83 1.57
C TRP A 54 12.72 11.30 1.67
N ARG A 55 13.35 11.70 2.78
CA ARG A 55 13.93 13.05 2.94
C ARG A 55 15.17 13.28 2.08
N GLU A 56 15.96 12.26 1.85
CA GLU A 56 17.11 12.31 0.94
C GLU A 56 16.68 12.22 -0.51
N PHE A 57 15.59 11.51 -0.78
CA PHE A 57 15.04 11.37 -2.12
C PHE A 57 14.30 12.63 -2.58
N PHE A 58 13.41 13.19 -1.77
CA PHE A 58 12.70 14.43 -2.06
C PHE A 58 13.43 15.60 -1.41
N THR A 59 14.08 16.45 -2.21
CA THR A 59 14.90 17.57 -1.73
C THR A 59 14.13 18.88 -1.61
N ASP A 60 12.90 18.97 -2.15
CA ASP A 60 12.06 20.15 -2.04
C ASP A 60 11.50 20.29 -0.62
N PRO A 61 11.82 21.39 0.10
CA PRO A 61 11.41 21.59 1.49
C PRO A 61 9.89 21.75 1.63
N LEU A 62 9.18 22.29 0.62
CA LEU A 62 7.71 22.41 0.66
C LEU A 62 7.06 21.03 0.53
N LEU A 63 7.56 20.19 -0.38
CA LEU A 63 7.10 18.80 -0.48
C LEU A 63 7.38 18.02 0.80
N GLN A 64 8.57 18.20 1.42
CA GLN A 64 8.90 17.53 2.68
C GLN A 64 7.92 17.91 3.80
N GLN A 65 7.55 19.19 3.92
CA GLN A 65 6.56 19.64 4.90
C GLN A 65 5.18 19.02 4.66
N LEU A 66 4.74 18.93 3.40
CA LEU A 66 3.48 18.27 3.04
C LEU A 66 3.51 16.78 3.39
N ILE A 67 4.62 16.08 3.13
CA ILE A 67 4.80 14.66 3.49
C ILE A 67 4.73 14.49 5.02
N GLU A 68 5.41 15.32 5.80
CA GLU A 68 5.35 15.26 7.26
C GLU A 68 3.93 15.47 7.79
N GLN A 69 3.21 16.44 7.23
CA GLN A 69 1.82 16.69 7.58
C GLN A 69 0.91 15.52 7.21
N ALA A 70 1.09 14.92 6.03
CA ALA A 70 0.35 13.73 5.61
C ALA A 70 0.61 12.54 6.55
N LEU A 71 1.87 12.27 6.88
CA LEU A 71 2.27 11.18 7.78
C LEU A 71 1.71 11.34 9.20
N ALA A 72 1.45 12.58 9.63
CA ALA A 72 0.86 12.86 10.94
C ALA A 72 -0.68 12.71 10.92
N ASN A 73 -1.35 13.18 9.87
CA ASN A 73 -2.78 13.40 9.88
C ASN A 73 -3.58 12.41 9.02
N ASN A 74 -2.97 11.75 8.03
CA ASN A 74 -3.70 10.91 7.08
C ASN A 74 -4.50 9.81 7.79
N THR A 75 -5.79 9.70 7.44
CA THR A 75 -6.75 8.79 8.08
C THR A 75 -6.43 7.33 7.81
N ASP A 76 -5.98 6.99 6.58
CA ASP A 76 -5.70 5.61 6.21
C ASP A 76 -4.46 5.10 6.94
N LEU A 77 -3.40 5.92 7.04
CA LEU A 77 -2.20 5.58 7.80
C LEU A 77 -2.51 5.46 9.30
N ASN A 78 -3.32 6.35 9.87
CA ASN A 78 -3.74 6.26 11.26
C ASN A 78 -4.62 5.02 11.50
N SER A 79 -5.49 4.65 10.57
CA SER A 79 -6.27 3.41 10.63
C SER A 79 -5.38 2.17 10.57
N ALA A 80 -4.32 2.18 9.75
CA ALA A 80 -3.33 1.10 9.71
C ALA A 80 -2.60 0.96 11.06
N ARG A 81 -2.18 2.07 11.69
CA ARG A 81 -1.58 2.08 13.05
C ARG A 81 -2.53 1.48 14.10
N ILE A 82 -3.79 1.90 14.09
CA ILE A 82 -4.81 1.33 14.98
C ILE A 82 -4.96 -0.18 14.75
N ASN A 83 -4.89 -0.66 13.51
CA ASN A 83 -4.95 -2.10 13.21
C ASN A 83 -3.71 -2.86 13.73
N VAL A 84 -2.53 -2.25 13.75
CA VAL A 84 -1.35 -2.82 14.44
C VAL A 84 -1.63 -2.97 15.94
N GLU A 85 -2.17 -1.93 16.60
CA GLU A 85 -2.53 -2.00 18.03
C GLU A 85 -3.57 -3.08 18.31
N LYS A 86 -4.62 -3.20 17.49
CA LYS A 86 -5.62 -4.28 17.58
C LYS A 86 -4.98 -5.66 17.48
N SER A 87 -4.04 -5.84 16.55
CA SER A 87 -3.32 -7.11 16.37
C SER A 87 -2.41 -7.42 17.54
N GLN A 88 -1.78 -6.41 18.18
CA GLN A 88 -1.02 -6.57 19.42
C GLN A 88 -1.91 -7.05 20.57
N ILE A 89 -3.11 -6.46 20.73
CA ILE A 89 -4.08 -6.88 21.74
C ILE A 89 -4.54 -8.33 21.47
N ALA A 90 -4.84 -8.68 20.21
CA ALA A 90 -5.19 -10.04 19.82
C ALA A 90 -4.09 -11.05 20.15
N LEU A 91 -2.83 -10.74 19.85
CA LEU A 91 -1.67 -11.56 20.21
C LEU A 91 -1.53 -11.70 21.74
N ARG A 92 -1.72 -10.59 22.48
CA ARG A 92 -1.71 -10.64 23.96
C ARG A 92 -2.79 -11.58 24.49
N THR A 93 -3.99 -11.55 23.95
CA THR A 93 -5.08 -12.47 24.32
C THR A 93 -4.71 -13.92 24.06
N LYS A 94 -4.05 -14.23 22.90
CA LYS A 94 -3.58 -15.59 22.62
C LYS A 94 -2.43 -16.02 23.54
N LYS A 95 -1.60 -15.09 24.03
CA LYS A 95 -0.59 -15.37 25.07
C LYS A 95 -1.25 -15.67 26.42
N LEU A 96 -2.28 -14.93 26.81
CA LEU A 96 -3.02 -15.14 28.05
C LEU A 96 -3.84 -16.43 28.04
N ALA A 97 -4.19 -16.98 26.87
CA ALA A 97 -4.91 -18.26 26.76
C ALA A 97 -4.11 -19.47 27.30
N PHE A 98 -2.82 -19.30 27.60
CA PHE A 98 -2.02 -20.32 28.31
C PHE A 98 -2.21 -20.28 29.83
N LEU A 99 -2.85 -19.25 30.37
CA LEU A 99 -3.15 -19.13 31.79
C LEU A 99 -4.54 -19.70 32.07
N PRO A 100 -4.80 -20.20 33.30
CA PRO A 100 -6.14 -20.59 33.68
C PRO A 100 -7.11 -19.39 33.70
N SER A 101 -8.33 -19.62 33.26
CA SER A 101 -9.44 -18.69 33.41
C SER A 101 -10.13 -18.85 34.78
N LEU A 102 -10.59 -17.75 35.34
CA LEU A 102 -11.28 -17.71 36.62
C LEU A 102 -12.67 -17.12 36.40
N TYR A 103 -13.68 -17.82 36.89
CA TYR A 103 -15.07 -17.39 36.82
C TYR A 103 -15.71 -17.42 38.23
N PHE A 104 -16.49 -16.41 38.56
CA PHE A 104 -17.32 -16.36 39.74
C PHE A 104 -18.78 -16.43 39.29
N SER A 105 -19.41 -17.57 39.54
CA SER A 105 -20.73 -17.91 38.99
C SER A 105 -21.75 -18.34 40.07
N PRO A 106 -22.14 -17.43 41.00
CA PRO A 106 -23.12 -17.76 42.03
C PRO A 106 -24.45 -18.18 41.45
N GLN A 107 -25.00 -19.30 41.95
CA GLN A 107 -26.24 -19.88 41.50
C GLN A 107 -27.15 -20.12 42.68
N GLY A 108 -28.43 -19.91 42.48
CA GLY A 108 -29.47 -20.27 43.43
C GLY A 108 -30.71 -20.77 42.69
N SER A 109 -31.32 -21.85 43.21
CA SER A 109 -32.57 -22.32 42.63
C SER A 109 -33.56 -22.71 43.71
N ILE A 110 -34.83 -22.58 43.39
CA ILE A 110 -35.96 -23.06 44.20
C ILE A 110 -36.74 -23.98 43.26
N SER A 111 -36.86 -25.24 43.64
CA SER A 111 -37.59 -26.22 42.84
C SER A 111 -38.62 -26.95 43.71
N SER A 112 -39.82 -27.15 43.18
CA SER A 112 -40.86 -27.98 43.75
C SER A 112 -41.38 -28.91 42.66
N PHE A 113 -41.57 -30.17 42.98
CA PHE A 113 -42.11 -31.17 42.08
C PHE A 113 -43.40 -31.72 42.68
N ASP A 114 -44.47 -31.75 41.86
CA ASP A 114 -45.77 -32.30 42.22
C ASP A 114 -46.36 -31.74 43.54
N GLY A 115 -46.20 -30.42 43.78
CA GLY A 115 -46.71 -29.74 45.02
C GLY A 115 -45.91 -30.07 46.30
N ALA A 116 -44.79 -30.82 46.21
CA ALA A 116 -43.94 -31.10 47.36
C ALA A 116 -43.29 -29.82 47.90
N LYS A 117 -42.83 -29.87 49.16
CA LYS A 117 -42.10 -28.77 49.80
C LYS A 117 -40.89 -28.33 48.89
N ALA A 118 -40.85 -27.03 48.56
CA ALA A 118 -39.82 -26.49 47.73
C ALA A 118 -38.43 -26.71 48.34
N THR A 119 -37.51 -27.27 47.51
CA THR A 119 -36.09 -27.40 47.84
C THR A 119 -35.37 -26.14 47.40
N LYS A 120 -34.62 -25.54 48.30
CA LYS A 120 -33.76 -24.37 48.01
C LYS A 120 -32.32 -24.85 47.87
N SER A 121 -31.71 -24.61 46.73
CA SER A 121 -30.28 -24.88 46.53
C SER A 121 -29.54 -23.60 46.23
N TYR A 122 -28.29 -23.53 46.67
CA TYR A 122 -27.38 -22.45 46.33
C TYR A 122 -25.96 -22.99 46.21
N SER A 123 -25.18 -22.35 45.29
CA SER A 123 -23.75 -22.54 45.16
C SER A 123 -23.10 -21.21 44.86
N ILE A 124 -21.98 -20.93 45.50
CA ILE A 124 -21.19 -19.73 45.32
C ILE A 124 -19.75 -20.19 44.96
N PRO A 125 -19.54 -20.68 43.71
CA PRO A 125 -18.28 -21.22 43.28
C PRO A 125 -17.35 -20.14 42.75
N LEU A 126 -16.03 -20.38 42.90
CA LEU A 126 -14.99 -19.82 42.10
C LEU A 126 -14.46 -20.96 41.20
N ASP A 127 -14.76 -20.85 39.91
CA ASP A 127 -14.42 -21.85 38.91
C ASP A 127 -13.11 -21.50 38.25
N VAL A 128 -12.21 -22.44 38.16
CA VAL A 128 -10.92 -22.35 37.43
C VAL A 128 -10.99 -23.30 36.25
N SER A 129 -10.66 -22.87 35.06
CA SER A 129 -10.53 -23.73 33.88
C SER A 129 -9.20 -23.46 33.18
N TRP A 130 -8.48 -24.52 32.87
CA TRP A 130 -7.19 -24.46 32.19
C TRP A 130 -7.06 -25.54 31.12
N ASP A 131 -6.88 -25.08 29.88
CA ASP A 131 -6.59 -25.96 28.75
C ASP A 131 -5.10 -26.21 28.64
N VAL A 132 -4.71 -27.48 28.75
CA VAL A 132 -3.31 -27.91 28.68
C VAL A 132 -2.91 -28.16 27.22
N ASP A 133 -2.01 -27.34 26.66
CA ASP A 133 -1.60 -27.40 25.27
C ASP A 133 -0.58 -28.48 24.95
N VAL A 134 -0.98 -29.75 25.11
CA VAL A 134 -0.11 -30.92 24.86
C VAL A 134 0.16 -31.09 23.37
N PHE A 135 -0.81 -30.84 22.51
CA PHE A 135 -0.74 -31.04 21.06
C PHE A 135 -0.51 -29.77 20.27
N GLY A 136 -0.21 -28.65 20.92
CA GLY A 136 0.23 -27.41 20.29
C GLY A 136 -0.86 -26.57 19.62
N SER A 137 -2.14 -26.81 19.92
CA SER A 137 -3.26 -26.02 19.39
C SER A 137 -3.14 -24.53 19.79
N LEU A 138 -2.96 -24.25 21.08
CA LEU A 138 -2.83 -22.86 21.59
C LEU A 138 -1.51 -22.23 21.10
N ARG A 139 -0.42 -22.99 21.07
CA ARG A 139 0.88 -22.55 20.58
C ARG A 139 0.81 -22.13 19.12
N ASN A 140 0.17 -22.92 18.25
CA ASN A 140 0.02 -22.59 16.85
C ASN A 140 -0.95 -21.40 16.64
N LYS A 141 -2.05 -21.29 17.39
CA LYS A 141 -2.93 -20.12 17.39
C LYS A 141 -2.20 -18.83 17.83
N LYS A 142 -1.28 -18.93 18.80
CA LYS A 142 -0.43 -17.79 19.20
C LYS A 142 0.53 -17.40 18.06
N ARG A 143 1.17 -18.38 17.38
CA ARG A 143 2.07 -18.12 16.25
C ARG A 143 1.31 -17.53 15.06
N ALA A 144 0.12 -18.03 14.76
CA ALA A 144 -0.76 -17.43 13.75
C ALA A 144 -1.08 -15.94 14.07
N ALA A 145 -1.42 -15.65 15.33
CA ALA A 145 -1.66 -14.26 15.76
C ALA A 145 -0.39 -13.39 15.73
N GLN A 146 0.78 -13.99 15.89
CA GLN A 146 2.07 -13.29 15.73
C GLN A 146 2.32 -12.94 14.24
N ALA A 147 2.06 -13.88 13.33
CA ALA A 147 2.12 -13.62 11.89
C ALA A 147 1.11 -12.55 11.48
N ALA A 148 -0.13 -12.58 12.01
CA ALA A 148 -1.15 -11.54 11.78
C ALA A 148 -0.72 -10.15 12.29
N LEU A 149 0.03 -10.06 13.37
CA LEU A 149 0.64 -8.79 13.81
C LEU A 149 1.67 -8.28 12.80
N LEU A 150 2.53 -9.16 12.29
CA LEU A 150 3.53 -8.80 11.27
C LEU A 150 2.85 -8.36 9.96
N GLN A 151 1.73 -8.98 9.57
CA GLN A 151 0.91 -8.54 8.44
C GLN A 151 0.40 -7.11 8.64
N ALA A 152 -0.13 -6.78 9.82
CA ALA A 152 -0.62 -5.44 10.12
C ALA A 152 0.51 -4.40 10.05
N GLN A 153 1.72 -4.73 10.52
CA GLN A 153 2.91 -3.87 10.42
C GLN A 153 3.34 -3.65 8.97
N MET A 154 3.36 -4.71 8.14
CA MET A 154 3.68 -4.56 6.71
C MET A 154 2.63 -3.74 5.96
N THR A 155 1.36 -3.86 6.36
CA THR A 155 0.28 -3.04 5.80
C THR A 155 0.47 -1.56 6.16
N GLU A 156 0.88 -1.24 7.39
CA GLU A 156 1.22 0.13 7.80
C GLU A 156 2.41 0.68 6.97
N GLU A 157 3.50 -0.10 6.83
CA GLU A 157 4.67 0.28 6.02
C GLU A 157 4.28 0.53 4.55
N SER A 158 3.46 -0.35 3.96
CA SER A 158 2.97 -0.21 2.59
C SER A 158 2.08 1.04 2.42
N THR A 159 1.15 1.27 3.35
CA THR A 159 0.27 2.45 3.34
C THR A 159 1.10 3.73 3.43
N ARG A 160 2.14 3.76 4.26
CA ARG A 160 3.06 4.88 4.40
C ARG A 160 3.82 5.16 3.11
N SER A 161 4.42 4.15 2.49
CA SER A 161 5.16 4.28 1.23
C SER A 161 4.26 4.78 0.10
N ASN A 162 3.07 4.20 -0.03
CA ASN A 162 2.09 4.61 -1.04
C ASN A 162 1.60 6.04 -0.81
N LEU A 163 1.36 6.46 0.43
CA LEU A 163 0.97 7.83 0.77
C LEU A 163 2.04 8.83 0.33
N ILE A 164 3.31 8.56 0.63
CA ILE A 164 4.44 9.41 0.23
C ILE A 164 4.51 9.49 -1.31
N GLY A 165 4.43 8.35 -2.00
CA GLY A 165 4.48 8.29 -3.46
C GLY A 165 3.33 9.05 -4.11
N THR A 166 2.09 8.81 -3.67
CA THR A 166 0.90 9.49 -4.21
C THR A 166 0.95 10.99 -3.98
N LEU A 167 1.32 11.43 -2.77
CA LEU A 167 1.44 12.86 -2.46
C LEU A 167 2.51 13.54 -3.33
N ALA A 168 3.66 12.89 -3.51
CA ALA A 168 4.73 13.42 -4.35
C ALA A 168 4.29 13.50 -5.82
N GLN A 169 3.60 12.48 -6.35
CA GLN A 169 3.07 12.51 -7.72
C GLN A 169 2.07 13.67 -7.92
N GLN A 170 1.15 13.89 -6.98
CA GLN A 170 0.19 14.99 -7.04
C GLN A 170 0.88 16.37 -6.94
N TYR A 171 1.93 16.48 -6.14
CA TYR A 171 2.71 17.70 -6.00
C TYR A 171 3.43 18.05 -7.31
N PHE A 172 4.09 17.10 -7.97
CA PHE A 172 4.75 17.31 -9.26
C PHE A 172 3.72 17.55 -10.39
N TYR A 173 2.54 16.94 -10.29
CA TYR A 173 1.45 17.22 -11.22
C TYR A 173 0.94 18.66 -11.10
N LEU A 174 0.86 19.22 -9.89
CA LEU A 174 0.55 20.65 -9.71
C LEU A 174 1.61 21.54 -10.36
N GLN A 175 2.89 21.19 -10.25
CA GLN A 175 3.96 21.95 -10.90
C GLN A 175 3.87 21.88 -12.44
N LEU A 176 3.49 20.72 -13.01
CA LEU A 176 3.17 20.62 -14.43
C LEU A 176 2.05 21.57 -14.83
N LEU A 177 0.93 21.53 -14.10
CA LEU A 177 -0.24 22.38 -14.39
C LEU A 177 0.08 23.87 -14.30
N ASP A 178 0.93 24.29 -13.38
CA ASP A 178 1.42 25.67 -13.30
C ASP A 178 2.24 26.04 -14.54
N ARG A 179 3.09 25.13 -15.02
CA ARG A 179 3.89 25.36 -16.23
C ARG A 179 3.02 25.44 -17.47
N GLU A 180 2.08 24.54 -17.63
CA GLU A 180 1.10 24.59 -18.72
C GLU A 180 0.29 25.90 -18.69
N LEU A 181 -0.11 26.34 -17.49
CA LEU A 181 -0.81 27.62 -17.32
C LEU A 181 0.06 28.81 -17.73
N GLU A 182 1.35 28.84 -17.38
CA GLU A 182 2.30 29.89 -17.81
C GLU A 182 2.42 29.95 -19.34
N ILE A 183 2.60 28.79 -19.99
CA ILE A 183 2.69 28.67 -21.45
C ILE A 183 1.40 29.21 -22.09
N LEU A 184 0.24 28.77 -21.61
CA LEU A 184 -1.06 29.17 -22.16
C LEU A 184 -1.37 30.65 -21.94
N ILE A 185 -1.00 31.26 -20.80
CA ILE A 185 -1.18 32.70 -20.55
C ILE A 185 -0.29 33.52 -21.49
N SER A 186 0.95 33.10 -21.71
CA SER A 186 1.84 33.77 -22.66
C SER A 186 1.31 33.65 -24.08
N THR A 187 0.82 32.49 -24.48
CA THR A 187 0.19 32.21 -25.77
C THR A 187 -1.10 33.00 -25.95
N ASP A 188 -1.95 33.13 -24.95
CA ASP A 188 -3.17 33.93 -24.95
C ASP A 188 -2.85 35.38 -25.33
N SER A 189 -1.82 35.97 -24.73
CA SER A 189 -1.41 37.35 -25.02
C SER A 189 -0.90 37.52 -26.45
N LEU A 190 -0.07 36.59 -26.94
CA LEU A 190 0.46 36.61 -28.30
C LEU A 190 -0.64 36.42 -29.36
N TRP A 191 -1.52 35.46 -29.15
CA TRP A 191 -2.58 35.15 -30.11
C TRP A 191 -3.66 36.24 -30.14
N LYS A 192 -3.92 36.92 -29.00
CA LYS A 192 -4.78 38.10 -28.97
C LYS A 192 -4.20 39.25 -29.80
N ALA A 193 -2.90 39.52 -29.67
CA ALA A 193 -2.21 40.53 -30.48
C ALA A 193 -2.26 40.20 -31.99
N SER A 194 -2.08 38.91 -32.31
CA SER A 194 -2.20 38.43 -33.70
C SER A 194 -3.61 38.58 -34.24
N LEU A 195 -4.65 38.27 -33.45
CA LEU A 195 -6.06 38.50 -33.83
C LEU A 195 -6.35 39.97 -34.07
N ASP A 196 -5.90 40.86 -33.19
CA ASP A 196 -6.11 42.31 -33.36
C ASP A 196 -5.42 42.85 -34.62
N THR A 197 -4.24 42.29 -34.95
CA THR A 197 -3.54 42.60 -36.22
C THR A 197 -4.34 42.10 -37.43
N GLN A 198 -4.84 40.86 -37.40
CA GLN A 198 -5.67 40.31 -38.49
C GLN A 198 -6.98 41.08 -38.69
N GLN A 199 -7.60 41.50 -37.58
CA GLN A 199 -8.81 42.32 -37.61
C GLN A 199 -8.54 43.67 -38.31
N ALA A 200 -7.43 44.36 -37.95
CA ALA A 200 -7.02 45.62 -38.58
C ALA A 200 -6.71 45.45 -40.08
N LEU A 201 -6.05 44.37 -40.50
CA LEU A 201 -5.81 44.07 -41.92
C LEU A 201 -7.13 43.82 -42.68
N TYR A 202 -8.08 43.12 -42.08
CA TYR A 202 -9.41 42.91 -42.67
C TYR A 202 -10.17 44.21 -42.84
N GLU A 203 -10.18 45.10 -41.86
CA GLU A 203 -10.82 46.42 -41.93
C GLU A 203 -10.22 47.33 -43.04
N ASN A 204 -8.94 47.15 -43.34
CA ASN A 204 -8.24 47.83 -44.43
C ASN A 204 -8.34 47.09 -45.78
N GLY A 205 -9.11 45.98 -45.86
CA GLY A 205 -9.30 45.22 -47.12
C GLY A 205 -8.08 44.37 -47.52
N GLN A 206 -7.11 44.15 -46.61
CA GLN A 206 -5.87 43.40 -46.86
C GLN A 206 -5.92 41.93 -46.38
N ALA A 207 -6.97 41.54 -45.64
CA ALA A 207 -7.19 40.18 -45.20
C ALA A 207 -8.63 39.75 -45.47
N TYR A 208 -8.88 38.43 -45.46
CA TYR A 208 -10.21 37.83 -45.57
C TYR A 208 -10.82 37.60 -44.19
N SER A 209 -12.15 37.71 -44.09
CA SER A 209 -12.89 37.41 -42.85
C SER A 209 -12.65 35.99 -42.34
N THR A 210 -12.38 35.03 -43.23
CA THR A 210 -12.05 33.63 -42.88
C THR A 210 -10.78 33.52 -42.05
N ALA A 211 -9.74 34.34 -42.34
CA ALA A 211 -8.49 34.36 -41.57
C ALA A 211 -8.72 34.91 -40.14
N VAL A 212 -9.54 35.98 -40.02
CA VAL A 212 -9.92 36.51 -38.69
C VAL A 212 -10.69 35.49 -37.87
N ASN A 213 -11.70 34.86 -38.46
CA ASN A 213 -12.52 33.84 -37.77
C ASN A 213 -11.69 32.64 -37.34
N GLN A 214 -10.72 32.22 -38.15
CA GLN A 214 -9.82 31.11 -37.79
C GLN A 214 -8.90 31.48 -36.64
N GLN A 215 -8.30 32.69 -36.66
CA GLN A 215 -7.49 33.18 -35.54
C GLN A 215 -8.29 33.30 -34.26
N GLU A 216 -9.51 33.86 -34.36
CA GLU A 216 -10.40 33.97 -33.21
C GLU A 216 -10.74 32.61 -32.62
N SER A 217 -11.03 31.61 -33.48
CA SER A 217 -11.30 30.24 -33.03
C SER A 217 -10.09 29.63 -32.27
N SER A 218 -8.89 29.74 -32.83
CA SER A 218 -7.67 29.23 -32.19
C SER A 218 -7.38 29.96 -30.87
N TRP A 219 -7.57 31.30 -30.83
CA TRP A 219 -7.46 32.05 -29.59
C TRP A 219 -8.49 31.62 -28.52
N LEU A 220 -9.74 31.38 -28.90
CA LEU A 220 -10.77 30.86 -27.99
C LEU A 220 -10.42 29.46 -27.46
N ASP A 221 -9.78 28.61 -28.27
CA ASP A 221 -9.30 27.30 -27.81
C ASP A 221 -8.24 27.43 -26.71
N VAL A 222 -7.31 28.39 -26.81
CA VAL A 222 -6.36 28.69 -25.71
C VAL A 222 -7.10 29.15 -24.44
N LYS A 223 -8.13 30.00 -24.58
CA LYS A 223 -8.98 30.41 -23.44
C LYS A 223 -9.65 29.22 -22.76
N LEU A 224 -10.19 28.28 -23.53
CA LEU A 224 -10.83 27.09 -23.01
C LEU A 224 -9.81 26.19 -22.27
N GLN A 225 -8.59 26.04 -22.80
CA GLN A 225 -7.52 25.32 -22.16
C GLN A 225 -7.12 25.97 -20.83
N ILE A 226 -6.96 27.29 -20.77
CA ILE A 226 -6.68 28.03 -19.51
C ILE A 226 -7.74 27.74 -18.44
N VAL A 227 -9.04 27.74 -18.82
CA VAL A 227 -10.12 27.42 -17.88
C VAL A 227 -10.01 25.96 -17.39
N ALA A 228 -9.68 25.02 -18.29
CA ALA A 228 -9.52 23.62 -17.96
C ALA A 228 -8.35 23.39 -16.99
N ILE A 229 -7.18 24.02 -17.26
CA ILE A 229 -6.01 23.91 -16.39
C ILE A 229 -6.27 24.53 -15.00
N LYS A 230 -6.89 25.70 -14.92
CA LYS A 230 -7.27 26.32 -13.63
C LYS A 230 -8.19 25.41 -12.80
N ARG A 231 -9.13 24.71 -13.48
CA ARG A 231 -9.96 23.71 -12.82
C ARG A 231 -9.14 22.51 -12.35
N ALA A 232 -8.22 21.99 -13.17
CA ALA A 232 -7.35 20.87 -12.82
C ALA A 232 -6.47 21.22 -11.61
N ILE A 233 -5.86 22.41 -11.56
CA ILE A 233 -5.11 22.90 -10.40
C ILE A 233 -5.97 22.81 -9.13
N ARG A 234 -7.19 23.37 -9.17
CA ARG A 234 -8.09 23.34 -8.00
C ARG A 234 -8.45 21.91 -7.59
N SER A 235 -8.69 21.01 -8.56
CA SER A 235 -8.98 19.59 -8.28
C SER A 235 -7.83 18.91 -7.58
N THR A 236 -6.61 19.09 -8.10
CA THR A 236 -5.40 18.48 -7.53
C THR A 236 -5.05 19.07 -6.15
N GLU A 237 -5.23 20.38 -5.94
CA GLU A 237 -5.12 20.98 -4.61
C GLU A 237 -6.10 20.34 -3.61
N ASN A 238 -7.35 20.08 -4.02
CA ASN A 238 -8.33 19.40 -3.18
C ASN A 238 -7.94 17.94 -2.89
N GLU A 239 -7.35 17.23 -3.85
CA GLU A 239 -6.85 15.86 -3.66
C GLU A 239 -5.70 15.85 -2.65
N ILE A 240 -4.74 16.78 -2.75
CA ILE A 240 -3.68 16.94 -1.75
C ILE A 240 -4.27 17.27 -0.37
N CYS A 241 -5.22 18.23 -0.28
CA CYS A 241 -5.88 18.55 0.98
C CYS A 241 -6.57 17.32 1.60
N SER A 242 -7.15 16.44 0.78
CA SER A 242 -7.74 15.18 1.24
C SER A 242 -6.68 14.23 1.80
N LEU A 243 -5.52 14.09 1.14
CA LEU A 243 -4.41 13.27 1.65
C LEU A 243 -3.85 13.82 2.97
N LEU A 244 -3.82 15.14 3.13
CA LEU A 244 -3.38 15.83 4.35
C LEU A 244 -4.45 15.85 5.45
N CYS A 245 -5.69 15.45 5.14
CA CYS A 245 -6.86 15.54 6.04
C CYS A 245 -7.12 16.97 6.53
N ILE A 246 -7.05 17.95 5.61
CA ILE A 246 -7.30 19.38 5.87
C ILE A 246 -8.43 19.90 4.97
N THR A 247 -9.00 21.04 5.35
CA THR A 247 -9.99 21.75 4.54
C THR A 247 -9.38 22.25 3.22
N PRO A 248 -10.17 22.33 2.12
CA PRO A 248 -9.69 22.81 0.84
C PRO A 248 -9.04 24.20 0.93
N GLN A 249 -7.80 24.29 0.51
CA GLN A 249 -7.01 25.52 0.49
C GLN A 249 -6.00 25.51 -0.66
N HIS A 250 -5.35 26.63 -0.88
CA HIS A 250 -4.23 26.71 -1.82
C HIS A 250 -3.02 25.94 -1.24
N ILE A 251 -2.33 25.19 -2.10
CA ILE A 251 -1.11 24.43 -1.75
C ILE A 251 0.09 25.20 -2.29
N GLU A 252 0.94 25.67 -1.36
CA GLU A 252 2.21 26.27 -1.73
C GLU A 252 3.15 25.23 -2.32
N ARG A 253 3.84 25.63 -3.40
CA ARG A 253 4.76 24.76 -4.15
C ARG A 253 5.89 25.55 -4.78
N SER A 254 7.04 24.94 -4.92
CA SER A 254 8.16 25.52 -5.62
C SER A 254 7.90 25.52 -7.13
N LYS A 255 8.50 26.49 -7.82
CA LYS A 255 8.49 26.52 -9.28
C LYS A 255 9.60 25.59 -9.78
N TRP A 256 9.22 24.46 -10.33
CA TRP A 256 10.18 23.50 -10.88
C TRP A 256 10.92 24.02 -12.12
N TYR A 257 10.30 24.92 -12.87
CA TYR A 257 10.75 25.46 -14.15
C TYR A 257 11.34 26.87 -14.11
N ALA A 258 11.79 27.36 -12.96
CA ALA A 258 12.53 28.62 -12.95
C ALA A 258 13.81 28.49 -13.79
N GLU A 259 14.05 29.42 -14.69
CA GLU A 259 15.05 29.43 -15.78
C GLU A 259 16.50 29.05 -15.43
N ASN A 260 16.82 28.82 -14.16
CA ASN A 260 18.14 28.41 -13.68
C ASN A 260 18.12 27.08 -12.90
N THR A 261 17.02 26.34 -12.87
CA THR A 261 16.85 25.14 -12.02
C THR A 261 17.15 23.83 -12.73
N TYR A 262 17.61 23.83 -13.99
CA TYR A 262 18.24 22.66 -14.64
C TYR A 262 19.45 22.10 -13.85
N HIS A 263 19.77 22.71 -12.72
CA HIS A 263 20.83 22.30 -11.80
C HIS A 263 20.31 21.87 -10.44
N SER A 264 18.99 21.73 -10.24
CA SER A 264 18.48 21.18 -8.98
C SER A 264 18.92 19.71 -8.87
N SER A 265 19.19 19.29 -7.65
CA SER A 265 19.64 17.91 -7.41
C SER A 265 18.59 16.85 -7.77
N ALA A 266 17.31 17.25 -7.86
CA ALA A 266 16.21 16.38 -8.30
C ALA A 266 16.25 16.17 -9.82
N ASP A 267 16.45 17.23 -10.62
CA ASP A 267 16.52 17.13 -12.08
C ASP A 267 17.73 16.32 -12.55
N LYS A 268 18.88 16.46 -11.87
CA LYS A 268 20.05 15.63 -12.17
C LYS A 268 19.79 14.15 -11.97
N ARG A 269 18.97 13.78 -10.97
CA ARG A 269 18.62 12.38 -10.70
C ARG A 269 17.72 11.78 -11.78
N LEU A 270 16.76 12.56 -12.30
CA LEU A 270 15.89 12.14 -13.40
C LEU A 270 16.67 11.71 -14.64
N PHE A 271 17.83 12.34 -14.88
CA PHE A 271 18.61 12.14 -16.10
C PHE A 271 19.97 11.45 -15.87
N GLU A 272 20.38 11.21 -14.62
CA GLU A 272 21.62 10.47 -14.34
C GLU A 272 21.42 8.95 -14.47
N GLU A 273 22.16 8.33 -15.37
CA GLU A 273 22.12 6.89 -15.68
C GLU A 273 22.36 6.00 -14.44
N LYS A 274 23.13 6.48 -13.45
CA LYS A 274 23.39 5.74 -12.22
C LYS A 274 22.14 5.42 -11.41
N TYR A 275 21.07 6.25 -11.49
CA TYR A 275 19.80 5.99 -10.80
C TYR A 275 18.87 5.05 -11.59
N MET A 276 19.15 4.86 -12.89
CA MET A 276 18.40 3.94 -13.75
C MET A 276 19.09 2.58 -13.90
N ASN A 277 20.42 2.51 -13.68
CA ASN A 277 21.19 1.27 -13.64
C ASN A 277 21.11 0.59 -12.26
N VAL A 278 19.95 0.62 -11.65
CA VAL A 278 19.70 -0.11 -10.42
C VAL A 278 19.52 -1.57 -10.79
N GLY A 279 20.61 -2.33 -10.71
CA GLY A 279 20.51 -3.76 -10.65
C GLY A 279 19.62 -4.09 -9.45
N VAL A 280 18.44 -4.64 -9.69
CA VAL A 280 17.51 -5.05 -8.64
C VAL A 280 17.83 -6.51 -8.31
N PRO A 281 18.66 -6.81 -7.28
CA PRO A 281 18.83 -8.18 -6.83
C PRO A 281 17.49 -8.70 -6.30
N ALA A 282 17.23 -9.99 -6.43
CA ALA A 282 16.08 -10.66 -5.82
C ALA A 282 15.91 -10.31 -4.33
N MET A 283 17.02 -9.99 -3.63
CA MET A 283 17.04 -9.49 -2.25
C MET A 283 16.28 -8.16 -2.05
N MET A 284 16.08 -7.33 -3.08
CA MET A 284 15.30 -6.08 -2.94
C MET A 284 13.80 -6.34 -2.90
N LEU A 285 13.32 -7.42 -3.53
CA LEU A 285 11.92 -7.86 -3.37
C LEU A 285 11.60 -8.20 -1.92
N GLU A 286 12.57 -8.74 -1.17
CA GLU A 286 12.39 -9.02 0.26
C GLU A 286 12.25 -7.75 1.12
N ARG A 287 12.65 -6.57 0.62
CA ARG A 287 12.46 -5.29 1.31
C ARG A 287 11.07 -4.71 1.10
N ARG A 288 10.37 -5.13 0.05
CA ARG A 288 9.02 -4.65 -0.25
C ARG A 288 8.02 -5.09 0.82
N PRO A 289 7.26 -4.15 1.41
CA PRO A 289 6.27 -4.49 2.43
C PRO A 289 5.18 -5.43 1.91
N ASP A 290 4.76 -5.29 0.66
CA ASP A 290 3.72 -6.11 0.02
C ASP A 290 4.16 -7.58 -0.17
N ILE A 291 5.42 -7.83 -0.54
CA ILE A 291 5.99 -9.18 -0.67
C ILE A 291 6.15 -9.82 0.72
N ARG A 292 6.63 -9.06 1.70
CA ARG A 292 6.73 -9.52 3.10
C ARG A 292 5.34 -9.82 3.68
N LEU A 293 4.35 -8.97 3.38
CA LEU A 293 2.95 -9.18 3.75
C LEU A 293 2.42 -10.51 3.18
N ALA A 294 2.64 -10.76 1.88
CA ALA A 294 2.23 -12.00 1.24
C ALA A 294 2.88 -13.23 1.88
N ASN A 295 4.17 -13.15 2.29
CA ASN A 295 4.85 -14.22 3.02
C ASN A 295 4.25 -14.45 4.42
N PHE A 296 3.90 -13.38 5.16
CA PHE A 296 3.27 -13.51 6.49
C PHE A 296 1.85 -14.08 6.41
N TYR A 297 1.12 -13.89 5.30
CA TYR A 297 -0.14 -14.61 5.06
C TYR A 297 0.06 -16.12 4.96
N ILE A 298 1.13 -16.57 4.29
CA ILE A 298 1.46 -18.00 4.20
C ILE A 298 1.86 -18.53 5.60
N GLU A 299 2.65 -17.78 6.34
CA GLU A 299 3.07 -18.15 7.70
C GLU A 299 1.86 -18.32 8.63
N GLU A 300 0.92 -17.40 8.62
CA GLU A 300 -0.32 -17.51 9.38
C GLU A 300 -1.13 -18.74 8.98
N ALA A 301 -1.31 -18.96 7.67
CA ALA A 301 -2.04 -20.11 7.16
C ALA A 301 -1.38 -21.42 7.53
N PHE A 302 -0.05 -21.51 7.48
CA PHE A 302 0.72 -22.67 7.95
C PHE A 302 0.40 -22.98 9.41
N TYR A 303 0.44 -21.99 10.32
CA TYR A 303 0.11 -22.22 11.71
C TYR A 303 -1.36 -22.55 11.93
N ASN A 304 -2.27 -22.03 11.09
CA ASN A 304 -3.68 -22.41 11.11
C ASN A 304 -3.88 -23.87 10.66
N VAL A 305 -3.11 -24.37 9.68
CA VAL A 305 -3.09 -25.79 9.30
C VAL A 305 -2.61 -26.66 10.49
N GLN A 306 -1.54 -26.24 11.18
CA GLN A 306 -1.06 -26.98 12.35
C GLN A 306 -2.06 -26.97 13.51
N ALA A 307 -2.77 -25.84 13.74
CA ALA A 307 -3.83 -25.76 14.73
C ALA A 307 -5.04 -26.64 14.37
N ALA A 308 -5.43 -26.69 13.08
CA ALA A 308 -6.48 -27.59 12.61
C ALA A 308 -6.08 -29.06 12.71
N ARG A 309 -4.80 -29.39 12.45
CA ARG A 309 -4.24 -30.74 12.66
C ARG A 309 -4.29 -31.14 14.13
N ALA A 310 -4.04 -30.22 15.06
CA ALA A 310 -4.12 -30.49 16.49
C ALA A 310 -5.53 -30.94 16.94
N ALA A 311 -6.59 -30.59 16.22
CA ALA A 311 -7.96 -31.00 16.53
C ALA A 311 -8.22 -32.51 16.29
N PHE A 312 -7.34 -33.22 15.62
CA PHE A 312 -7.40 -34.70 15.51
C PHE A 312 -6.94 -35.41 16.79
N PHE A 313 -6.32 -34.72 17.73
CA PHE A 313 -5.79 -35.26 18.98
C PHE A 313 -6.70 -34.90 20.15
N PRO A 314 -6.60 -35.67 21.29
CA PRO A 314 -7.38 -35.36 22.46
C PRO A 314 -7.10 -33.96 23.02
N SER A 315 -8.11 -33.26 23.53
CA SER A 315 -7.95 -32.08 24.38
C SER A 315 -7.90 -32.47 25.85
N ILE A 316 -7.08 -31.80 26.63
CA ILE A 316 -6.95 -31.97 28.07
C ILE A 316 -7.34 -30.63 28.72
N THR A 317 -8.41 -30.68 29.52
CA THR A 317 -8.87 -29.52 30.30
C THR A 317 -8.84 -29.87 31.79
N LEU A 318 -8.23 -29.03 32.60
CA LEU A 318 -8.25 -29.12 34.05
C LEU A 318 -9.23 -28.08 34.57
N THR A 319 -10.24 -28.53 35.31
CA THR A 319 -11.20 -27.64 35.96
C THR A 319 -11.10 -27.79 37.47
N GLY A 320 -11.19 -26.66 38.18
CA GLY A 320 -11.21 -26.63 39.63
C GLY A 320 -12.38 -25.80 40.09
N GLU A 321 -13.03 -26.20 41.16
CA GLU A 321 -14.11 -25.44 41.81
C GLU A 321 -13.77 -25.30 43.30
N ALA A 322 -13.80 -24.05 43.78
CA ALA A 322 -13.70 -23.74 45.20
C ALA A 322 -14.85 -22.83 45.58
N GLY A 323 -15.70 -23.28 46.47
CA GLY A 323 -16.91 -22.48 46.77
C GLY A 323 -17.68 -22.96 47.99
N TRP A 324 -18.80 -22.27 48.23
CA TRP A 324 -19.73 -22.60 49.30
C TRP A 324 -21.03 -23.10 48.69
N THR A 325 -21.48 -24.31 49.11
CA THR A 325 -22.70 -24.91 48.57
C THR A 325 -23.49 -25.62 49.63
N ASN A 326 -24.82 -25.65 49.49
CA ASN A 326 -25.66 -26.50 50.29
C ASN A 326 -25.99 -27.83 49.61
N ASN A 327 -25.25 -28.22 48.59
CA ASN A 327 -25.35 -29.48 47.87
C ASN A 327 -26.80 -29.86 47.51
N GLY A 328 -27.46 -28.95 46.77
CA GLY A 328 -28.86 -29.14 46.34
C GLY A 328 -29.88 -29.09 47.47
N GLY A 329 -29.57 -28.50 48.61
CA GLY A 329 -30.44 -28.43 49.80
C GLY A 329 -30.25 -29.59 50.78
N LEU A 330 -29.28 -30.50 50.56
CA LEU A 330 -28.99 -31.63 51.46
C LEU A 330 -28.24 -31.22 52.75
N VAL A 331 -27.59 -30.04 52.71
CA VAL A 331 -26.79 -29.55 53.85
C VAL A 331 -27.21 -28.11 54.15
N ASP A 332 -27.64 -27.83 55.40
CA ASP A 332 -28.00 -26.50 55.88
C ASP A 332 -27.39 -26.25 57.27
N PRO A 333 -26.56 -25.20 57.48
CA PRO A 333 -26.00 -24.30 56.45
C PRO A 333 -25.02 -25.03 55.53
N GLY A 334 -24.81 -24.45 54.31
CA GLY A 334 -23.87 -25.00 53.31
C GLY A 334 -22.43 -25.11 53.81
N LYS A 335 -21.60 -25.82 53.08
CA LYS A 335 -20.19 -26.10 53.42
C LYS A 335 -19.25 -25.74 52.26
N LEU A 336 -17.99 -25.63 52.60
CA LEU A 336 -16.93 -25.46 51.61
C LEU A 336 -16.81 -26.68 50.71
N LEU A 337 -16.87 -26.49 49.39
CA LEU A 337 -16.56 -27.47 48.35
C LEU A 337 -15.21 -27.13 47.75
N LEU A 338 -14.33 -28.13 47.62
CA LEU A 338 -13.13 -28.10 46.84
C LEU A 338 -13.14 -29.26 45.87
N GLN A 339 -13.11 -29.00 44.58
CA GLN A 339 -13.12 -30.05 43.56
C GLN A 339 -12.06 -29.75 42.52
N LEU A 340 -11.36 -30.80 42.07
CA LEU A 340 -10.43 -30.75 40.92
C LEU A 340 -10.76 -31.89 39.97
N VAL A 341 -10.99 -31.58 38.69
CA VAL A 341 -11.34 -32.56 37.66
C VAL A 341 -10.40 -32.41 36.48
N GLY A 342 -9.76 -33.49 36.06
CA GLY A 342 -9.07 -33.58 34.78
C GLY A 342 -9.95 -34.26 33.75
N GLN A 343 -10.22 -33.58 32.65
CA GLN A 343 -11.01 -34.14 31.55
C GLN A 343 -10.13 -34.31 30.31
N LEU A 344 -10.21 -35.50 29.71
CA LEU A 344 -9.64 -35.82 28.40
C LEU A 344 -10.82 -36.00 27.43
N SER A 345 -10.90 -35.23 26.37
CA SER A 345 -11.94 -35.31 25.37
C SER A 345 -11.33 -35.59 24.00
N GLN A 346 -11.77 -36.68 23.35
CA GLN A 346 -11.39 -37.04 22.00
C GLN A 346 -12.61 -37.23 21.13
N PRO A 347 -12.82 -36.38 20.07
CA PRO A 347 -13.91 -36.61 19.16
C PRO A 347 -13.64 -37.87 18.29
N ILE A 348 -14.52 -38.87 18.40
CA ILE A 348 -14.44 -40.09 17.58
C ILE A 348 -15.18 -39.90 16.26
N PHE A 349 -16.32 -39.20 16.28
CA PHE A 349 -17.11 -38.90 15.09
C PHE A 349 -17.68 -37.48 15.19
N ALA A 350 -17.10 -36.55 14.43
CA ALA A 350 -17.49 -35.14 14.35
C ALA A 350 -18.13 -34.79 13.00
N ARG A 351 -18.88 -35.70 12.40
CA ARG A 351 -19.60 -35.50 11.13
C ARG A 351 -18.71 -34.96 10.00
N GLY A 352 -17.45 -35.33 9.99
CA GLY A 352 -16.47 -34.85 9.00
C GLY A 352 -15.90 -33.44 9.24
N GLN A 353 -16.38 -32.70 10.26
CA GLN A 353 -16.02 -31.29 10.48
C GLN A 353 -14.52 -31.08 10.68
N ILE A 354 -13.84 -31.93 11.45
CA ILE A 354 -12.40 -31.82 11.70
C ILE A 354 -11.60 -31.98 10.40
N ASN A 355 -11.98 -33.02 9.59
CA ASN A 355 -11.32 -33.25 8.31
C ASN A 355 -11.58 -32.11 7.32
N ALA A 356 -12.82 -31.60 7.26
CA ALA A 356 -13.18 -30.45 6.44
C ALA A 356 -12.37 -29.21 6.81
N ASN A 357 -12.29 -28.88 8.09
CA ASN A 357 -11.51 -27.74 8.59
C ASN A 357 -10.02 -27.86 8.25
N TYR A 358 -9.44 -29.06 8.46
CA TYR A 358 -8.04 -29.31 8.11
C TYR A 358 -7.79 -29.19 6.62
N LYS A 359 -8.65 -29.79 5.77
CA LYS A 359 -8.52 -29.71 4.33
C LYS A 359 -8.70 -28.28 3.79
N THR A 360 -9.66 -27.55 4.34
CA THR A 360 -9.87 -26.13 3.99
C THR A 360 -8.65 -25.28 4.35
N ALA A 361 -8.05 -25.51 5.54
CA ALA A 361 -6.84 -24.80 5.93
C ALA A 361 -5.67 -25.09 4.98
N GLN A 362 -5.47 -26.37 4.56
CA GLN A 362 -4.45 -26.74 3.57
C GLN A 362 -4.66 -26.06 2.21
N LEU A 363 -5.90 -26.03 1.70
CA LEU A 363 -6.23 -25.38 0.44
C LEU A 363 -6.03 -23.86 0.53
N THR A 364 -6.30 -23.27 1.70
CA THR A 364 -6.04 -21.84 1.94
C THR A 364 -4.54 -21.54 1.88
N GLU A 365 -3.71 -22.36 2.54
CA GLU A 365 -2.25 -22.22 2.47
C GLU A 365 -1.73 -22.37 1.04
N GLU A 366 -2.19 -23.38 0.30
CA GLU A 366 -1.81 -23.57 -1.11
C GLU A 366 -2.20 -22.38 -1.99
N ASN A 367 -3.41 -21.84 -1.81
CA ASN A 367 -3.86 -20.65 -2.54
C ASN A 367 -2.99 -19.42 -2.24
N LEU A 368 -2.60 -19.22 -0.98
CA LEU A 368 -1.74 -18.11 -0.58
C LEU A 368 -0.31 -18.25 -1.15
N LYS A 369 0.21 -19.47 -1.28
CA LYS A 369 1.48 -19.72 -1.98
C LYS A 369 1.42 -19.30 -3.45
N LYS A 370 0.31 -19.58 -4.15
CA LYS A 370 0.09 -19.12 -5.54
C LYS A 370 0.00 -17.59 -5.62
N LYS A 371 -0.71 -16.96 -4.67
CA LYS A 371 -0.81 -15.48 -4.59
C LYS A 371 0.55 -14.83 -4.31
N TYR A 372 1.40 -15.45 -3.49
CA TYR A 372 2.75 -14.96 -3.26
C TYR A 372 3.57 -14.95 -4.56
N VAL A 373 3.56 -16.04 -5.33
CA VAL A 373 4.25 -16.11 -6.63
C VAL A 373 3.74 -15.02 -7.57
N GLN A 374 2.43 -14.80 -7.64
CA GLN A 374 1.85 -13.73 -8.44
C GLN A 374 2.33 -12.34 -7.96
N ALA A 375 2.33 -12.08 -6.66
CA ALA A 375 2.80 -10.80 -6.10
C ALA A 375 4.28 -10.52 -6.45
N VAL A 376 5.12 -11.56 -6.45
CA VAL A 376 6.54 -11.45 -6.87
C VAL A 376 6.65 -11.09 -8.35
N VAL A 377 5.86 -11.73 -9.22
CA VAL A 377 5.82 -11.42 -10.67
C VAL A 377 5.34 -10.00 -10.91
N ASP A 378 4.24 -9.58 -10.24
CA ASP A 378 3.68 -8.24 -10.37
C ASP A 378 4.67 -7.17 -9.90
N ALA A 379 5.40 -7.43 -8.80
CA ALA A 379 6.45 -6.55 -8.32
C ALA A 379 7.60 -6.39 -9.32
N GLY A 380 8.04 -7.49 -9.94
CA GLY A 380 9.05 -7.44 -11.02
C GLY A 380 8.58 -6.64 -12.22
N ASN A 381 7.34 -6.83 -12.65
CA ASN A 381 6.77 -6.07 -13.75
C ASN A 381 6.69 -4.58 -13.44
N GLN A 382 6.26 -4.19 -12.23
CA GLN A 382 6.22 -2.78 -11.80
C GLN A 382 7.61 -2.11 -11.86
N VAL A 383 8.65 -2.81 -11.42
CA VAL A 383 10.02 -2.29 -11.49
C VAL A 383 10.48 -2.15 -12.94
N ASN A 384 10.23 -3.17 -13.78
CA ASN A 384 10.60 -3.14 -15.20
C ASN A 384 9.89 -2.01 -15.95
N GLU A 385 8.59 -1.80 -15.70
CA GLU A 385 7.79 -0.72 -16.28
C GLU A 385 8.35 0.64 -15.86
N ALA A 386 8.56 0.86 -14.55
CA ALA A 386 9.10 2.12 -14.06
C ALA A 386 10.50 2.45 -14.64
N ILE A 387 11.38 1.44 -14.82
CA ILE A 387 12.67 1.63 -15.48
C ILE A 387 12.50 2.00 -16.95
N ALA A 388 11.58 1.33 -17.66
CA ALA A 388 11.31 1.62 -19.06
C ALA A 388 10.77 3.04 -19.24
N ASP A 389 9.86 3.49 -18.36
CA ASP A 389 9.30 4.84 -18.37
C ASP A 389 10.36 5.90 -18.07
N CYS A 390 11.27 5.65 -17.11
CA CYS A 390 12.40 6.53 -16.84
C CYS A 390 13.32 6.68 -18.07
N ARG A 391 13.63 5.57 -18.75
CA ARG A 391 14.46 5.58 -19.97
C ARG A 391 13.77 6.32 -21.12
N ALA A 392 12.48 6.06 -21.33
CA ALA A 392 11.70 6.74 -22.35
C ALA A 392 11.62 8.25 -22.11
N ALA A 393 11.34 8.67 -20.87
CA ALA A 393 11.29 10.09 -20.53
C ALA A 393 12.64 10.79 -20.76
N ARG A 394 13.74 10.12 -20.42
CA ARG A 394 15.11 10.60 -20.66
C ARG A 394 15.42 10.71 -22.16
N GLU A 395 15.15 9.65 -22.93
CA GLU A 395 15.44 9.64 -24.38
C GLU A 395 14.62 10.71 -25.11
N ASN A 396 13.35 10.88 -24.71
CA ASN A 396 12.47 11.87 -25.29
C ASN A 396 12.83 13.33 -24.91
N HIS A 397 13.54 13.54 -23.78
CA HIS A 397 13.87 14.88 -23.29
C HIS A 397 14.63 15.72 -24.34
N ASP A 398 15.69 15.17 -24.90
CA ASP A 398 16.52 15.87 -25.89
C ASP A 398 15.75 16.14 -27.19
N TYR A 399 14.86 15.22 -27.58
CA TYR A 399 14.00 15.39 -28.77
C TYR A 399 12.96 16.48 -28.57
N TYR A 400 12.26 16.51 -27.45
CA TYR A 400 11.27 17.56 -27.17
C TYR A 400 11.93 18.92 -27.04
N HIS A 401 13.07 18.99 -26.33
CA HIS A 401 13.81 20.25 -26.20
C HIS A 401 14.23 20.78 -27.58
N ARG A 402 14.82 19.94 -28.40
CA ARG A 402 15.21 20.33 -29.77
C ARG A 402 14.01 20.69 -30.64
N GLN A 403 12.89 19.99 -30.47
CA GLN A 403 11.65 20.29 -31.18
C GLN A 403 11.12 21.70 -30.84
N VAL A 404 11.13 22.07 -29.56
CA VAL A 404 10.73 23.40 -29.10
C VAL A 404 11.64 24.48 -29.72
N GLU A 405 12.98 24.28 -29.70
CA GLU A 405 13.93 25.22 -30.29
C GLU A 405 13.66 25.44 -31.78
N VAL A 406 13.58 24.36 -32.57
CA VAL A 406 13.39 24.50 -34.04
C VAL A 406 12.04 25.04 -34.42
N LEU A 407 11.00 24.74 -33.64
CA LEU A 407 9.66 25.30 -33.86
C LEU A 407 9.57 26.77 -33.44
N HIS A 408 10.34 27.19 -32.45
CA HIS A 408 10.45 28.60 -32.09
C HIS A 408 11.16 29.39 -33.21
N GLU A 409 12.27 28.88 -33.73
CA GLU A 409 12.96 29.47 -34.91
C GLU A 409 12.03 29.54 -36.12
N ALA A 410 11.28 28.47 -36.40
CA ALA A 410 10.32 28.43 -37.51
C ALA A 410 9.22 29.44 -37.33
N TYR A 411 8.65 29.59 -36.12
CA TYR A 411 7.63 30.59 -35.81
C TYR A 411 8.15 32.01 -36.06
N VAL A 412 9.32 32.38 -35.51
CA VAL A 412 9.93 33.69 -35.67
C VAL A 412 10.19 33.98 -37.16
N GLY A 413 10.82 33.02 -37.86
CA GLY A 413 11.10 33.20 -39.30
C GLY A 413 9.86 33.31 -40.18
N THR A 414 8.81 32.53 -39.89
CA THR A 414 7.54 32.59 -40.65
C THR A 414 6.83 33.91 -40.39
N HIS A 415 6.90 34.43 -39.17
CA HIS A 415 6.32 35.74 -38.83
C HIS A 415 7.04 36.87 -39.59
N GLU A 416 8.39 36.84 -39.61
CA GLU A 416 9.15 37.83 -40.40
C GLU A 416 8.88 37.74 -41.90
N LEU A 417 8.68 36.54 -42.44
CA LEU A 417 8.32 36.35 -43.86
C LEU A 417 6.90 36.90 -44.14
N MET A 418 5.98 36.71 -43.22
CA MET A 418 4.62 37.27 -43.35
C MET A 418 4.64 38.80 -43.35
N ASP A 419 5.40 39.45 -42.46
CA ASP A 419 5.56 40.90 -42.39
C ASP A 419 6.13 41.47 -43.70
N ASN A 420 6.95 40.69 -44.40
CA ASN A 420 7.51 41.02 -45.72
C ASN A 420 6.61 40.57 -46.89
N GLY A 421 5.42 40.08 -46.65
CA GLY A 421 4.47 39.62 -47.67
C GLY A 421 4.89 38.35 -48.43
N LYS A 422 5.79 37.54 -47.85
CA LYS A 422 6.36 36.30 -48.46
C LYS A 422 5.77 35.01 -47.88
N ALA A 423 5.09 35.06 -46.76
CA ALA A 423 4.40 33.92 -46.17
C ALA A 423 2.90 34.22 -46.02
N ALA A 424 2.08 33.17 -46.10
CA ALA A 424 0.68 33.28 -45.83
C ALA A 424 0.40 33.25 -44.31
N TYR A 425 -0.64 33.96 -43.88
CA TYR A 425 -1.08 33.96 -42.49
C TYR A 425 -1.28 32.53 -41.91
N LEU A 426 -1.81 31.58 -42.70
CA LEU A 426 -2.04 30.21 -42.29
C LEU A 426 -0.73 29.51 -41.90
N GLU A 427 0.40 29.85 -42.51
CA GLU A 427 1.72 29.29 -42.18
C GLU A 427 2.15 29.74 -40.77
N VAL A 428 1.92 31.02 -40.42
CA VAL A 428 2.21 31.56 -39.08
C VAL A 428 1.34 30.89 -38.03
N LEU A 429 0.03 30.75 -38.31
CA LEU A 429 -0.89 30.09 -37.39
C LEU A 429 -0.47 28.64 -37.13
N THR A 430 -0.12 27.90 -38.19
CA THR A 430 0.37 26.51 -38.07
C THR A 430 1.66 26.42 -37.24
N ALA A 431 2.59 27.36 -37.43
CA ALA A 431 3.82 27.41 -36.66
C ALA A 431 3.56 27.72 -35.16
N GLN A 432 2.62 28.66 -34.89
CA GLN A 432 2.20 28.97 -33.52
C GLN A 432 1.58 27.77 -32.81
N GLU A 433 0.64 27.06 -33.44
CA GLU A 433 -0.01 25.87 -32.89
C GLU A 433 0.99 24.75 -32.65
N SER A 434 1.91 24.53 -33.59
CA SER A 434 2.96 23.52 -33.47
C SER A 434 3.92 23.82 -32.32
N LEU A 435 4.32 25.06 -32.12
CA LEU A 435 5.18 25.49 -31.01
C LEU A 435 4.47 25.31 -29.66
N LEU A 436 3.20 25.76 -29.56
CA LEU A 436 2.41 25.56 -28.34
C LEU A 436 2.35 24.07 -27.94
N ASN A 437 2.00 23.21 -28.89
CA ASN A 437 1.91 21.77 -28.65
C ASN A 437 3.26 21.17 -28.24
N ALA A 438 4.38 21.60 -28.86
CA ALA A 438 5.70 21.14 -28.49
C ALA A 438 6.09 21.54 -27.07
N GLN A 439 5.80 22.78 -26.66
CA GLN A 439 6.07 23.28 -25.30
C GLN A 439 5.24 22.53 -24.23
N LEU A 440 3.97 22.24 -24.51
CA LEU A 440 3.12 21.44 -23.61
C LEU A 440 3.61 19.99 -23.50
N ASN A 441 4.05 19.40 -24.63
CA ASN A 441 4.61 18.04 -24.64
C ASN A 441 5.95 17.96 -23.89
N GLU A 442 6.83 18.97 -24.01
CA GLU A 442 8.08 19.04 -23.24
C GLU A 442 7.79 19.08 -21.74
N ALA A 443 6.86 19.94 -21.31
CA ALA A 443 6.45 20.01 -19.91
C ALA A 443 5.88 18.67 -19.39
N SER A 444 4.98 18.05 -20.18
CA SER A 444 4.41 16.74 -19.86
C SER A 444 5.47 15.64 -19.77
N ASN A 445 6.47 15.63 -20.66
CA ASN A 445 7.55 14.63 -20.62
C ASN A 445 8.41 14.74 -19.35
N MET A 446 8.66 15.96 -18.88
CA MET A 446 9.40 16.15 -17.63
C MET A 446 8.61 15.62 -16.40
N TYR A 447 7.32 15.86 -16.36
CA TYR A 447 6.45 15.28 -15.33
C TYR A 447 6.42 13.75 -15.39
N ASN A 448 6.31 13.17 -16.58
CA ASN A 448 6.31 11.72 -16.78
C ASN A 448 7.62 11.11 -16.25
N GLY A 449 8.76 11.76 -16.46
CA GLY A 449 10.03 11.34 -15.88
C GLY A 449 10.05 11.37 -14.36
N ALA A 450 9.52 12.43 -13.74
CA ALA A 450 9.40 12.53 -12.29
C ALA A 450 8.47 11.45 -11.73
N GLN A 451 7.32 11.24 -12.36
CA GLN A 451 6.37 10.20 -11.98
C GLN A 451 6.99 8.79 -12.07
N ALA A 452 7.72 8.51 -13.15
CA ALA A 452 8.41 7.24 -13.34
C ALA A 452 9.47 6.99 -12.25
N LEU A 453 10.25 8.01 -11.89
CA LEU A 453 11.26 7.92 -10.84
C LEU A 453 10.63 7.71 -9.45
N ILE A 454 9.52 8.38 -9.14
CA ILE A 454 8.77 8.18 -7.90
C ILE A 454 8.19 6.76 -7.87
N SER A 455 7.62 6.29 -8.99
CA SER A 455 7.10 4.93 -9.13
C SER A 455 8.20 3.89 -8.93
N LEU A 456 9.39 4.11 -9.49
CA LEU A 456 10.57 3.25 -9.27
C LEU A 456 10.99 3.24 -7.80
N TYR A 457 11.05 4.41 -7.15
CA TYR A 457 11.39 4.51 -5.73
C TYR A 457 10.43 3.70 -4.85
N VAL A 458 9.12 3.82 -5.05
CA VAL A 458 8.09 3.06 -4.31
C VAL A 458 8.15 1.57 -4.67
N ALA A 459 8.31 1.22 -5.95
CA ALA A 459 8.43 -0.16 -6.41
C ALA A 459 9.65 -0.90 -5.86
N LEU A 460 10.71 -0.19 -5.50
CA LEU A 460 11.88 -0.73 -4.84
C LEU A 460 11.75 -0.81 -3.31
N GLY A 461 10.61 -0.41 -2.74
CA GLY A 461 10.35 -0.40 -1.30
C GLY A 461 10.82 0.86 -0.58
N GLY A 462 11.00 1.97 -1.30
CA GLY A 462 11.30 3.28 -0.72
C GLY A 462 10.15 3.82 0.15
N GLY A 463 10.45 4.80 1.02
CA GLY A 463 9.44 5.44 1.88
C GLY A 463 8.98 4.63 3.09
N THR A 464 9.56 3.46 3.33
CA THR A 464 9.26 2.61 4.49
C THR A 464 10.00 3.07 5.76
N LYS A 465 11.04 3.88 5.62
CA LYS A 465 11.86 4.41 6.73
C LYS A 465 11.59 5.89 6.98
#